data_fbcbc491b4a43a6e7834ee8f7fbbe9b8
#
_entry.id   fbcbc491b4a43a6e7834ee8f7fbbe9b8
#
_cell.length_a   1.000
_cell.length_b   1.000
_cell.length_c   1.000
_cell.angle_alpha   90.00
_cell.angle_beta   90.00
_cell.angle_gamma   90.00
#
_symmetry.space_group_name_H-M   'P 1'
#
loop_
_entity.id
_entity.type
_entity.pdbx_description
1 polymer ?
#
loop_
_entity_poly.entity_id
_entity_poly.type
_entity_poly.pdbx_seq_one_letter_code
_entity_poly.pdbx_strand_id
1 'polypeptide(L)'
;MAFENVDYKSLDIPAAPFSDPSHIPDFPKGKVPRHVGVIMDGNGRWAKERGMIRTEGHKAAEPVVFDVIAGAIEAGVRYLSLYTFSTENWKRSPQEVRFLMGFSRDIIHRRVAQMNEWGVRVRWAGRRPRLWKSVIDELEKAQEITKNNKTIDVVFCINYGGRAEIADACAQIAKEIQNGKIKGDRVSEKMIAEHLYNPDIPDCDLVIRTSGEQRTSNCLLYTSDAADER
;
A
#
# COMPACT_ATOMS: atom_id res chain seq x y z
N MET A 1 22.22 3.45 -17.35
CA MET A 1 22.04 2.11 -17.90
C MET A 1 20.54 1.91 -17.98
N ALA A 2 20.01 1.82 -19.20
CA ALA A 2 18.59 1.73 -19.46
C ALA A 2 18.07 0.34 -19.06
N PHE A 3 17.01 0.31 -18.28
CA PHE A 3 16.30 -0.91 -17.86
C PHE A 3 15.25 -1.33 -18.91
N GLU A 4 15.57 -1.14 -20.20
CA GLU A 4 14.60 -1.29 -21.31
C GLU A 4 14.28 -2.73 -21.71
N ASN A 5 14.96 -3.76 -21.14
CA ASN A 5 14.79 -5.15 -21.56
C ASN A 5 14.70 -6.13 -20.40
N VAL A 6 13.84 -5.86 -19.39
CA VAL A 6 13.47 -6.94 -18.48
C VAL A 6 12.39 -7.77 -19.15
N ASP A 7 12.74 -9.00 -19.55
CA ASP A 7 11.76 -10.00 -20.00
C ASP A 7 10.91 -10.43 -18.81
N TYR A 8 9.76 -9.79 -18.65
CA TYR A 8 8.81 -10.08 -17.56
C TYR A 8 8.24 -11.51 -17.62
N LYS A 9 8.38 -12.21 -18.78
CA LYS A 9 7.96 -13.59 -18.93
C LYS A 9 8.97 -14.59 -18.35
N SER A 10 10.21 -14.18 -18.15
CA SER A 10 11.26 -15.00 -17.53
C SER A 10 11.35 -14.87 -16.02
N LEU A 11 10.61 -13.97 -15.40
CA LEU A 11 10.50 -13.89 -13.96
C LEU A 11 9.62 -15.06 -13.49
N ASP A 12 10.03 -15.68 -12.38
CA ASP A 12 9.23 -16.70 -11.67
C ASP A 12 8.01 -15.99 -11.06
N ILE A 13 7.03 -15.72 -11.93
CA ILE A 13 5.79 -15.02 -11.60
C ILE A 13 4.82 -16.09 -11.12
N PRO A 14 4.22 -15.97 -9.92
CA PRO A 14 3.17 -16.87 -9.49
C PRO A 14 2.12 -17.03 -10.60
N ALA A 15 1.60 -18.24 -10.78
CA ALA A 15 0.50 -18.50 -11.70
C ALA A 15 -0.61 -17.46 -11.51
N ALA A 16 -1.32 -17.14 -12.59
CA ALA A 16 -2.46 -16.21 -12.50
C ALA A 16 -3.37 -16.61 -11.33
N PRO A 17 -3.87 -15.65 -10.53
CA PRO A 17 -4.64 -15.94 -9.31
C PRO A 17 -5.83 -16.86 -9.54
N PHE A 18 -6.33 -16.93 -10.74
CA PHE A 18 -7.53 -17.69 -11.11
C PHE A 18 -7.23 -19.05 -11.78
N SER A 19 -6.04 -19.60 -11.59
CA SER A 19 -5.67 -20.89 -12.21
C SER A 19 -6.52 -22.06 -11.72
N ASP A 20 -7.09 -21.98 -10.51
CA ASP A 20 -8.01 -22.96 -9.96
C ASP A 20 -9.13 -22.30 -9.14
N PRO A 21 -10.28 -21.99 -9.76
CA PRO A 21 -11.45 -21.41 -9.09
C PRO A 21 -12.00 -22.27 -7.92
N SER A 22 -11.67 -23.56 -7.88
CA SER A 22 -12.16 -24.45 -6.81
C SER A 22 -11.54 -24.13 -5.44
N HIS A 23 -10.43 -23.41 -5.41
CA HIS A 23 -9.78 -22.97 -4.17
C HIS A 23 -10.38 -21.67 -3.61
N ILE A 24 -11.24 -20.99 -4.35
CA ILE A 24 -11.91 -19.77 -3.87
C ILE A 24 -13.00 -20.17 -2.88
N PRO A 25 -12.92 -19.75 -1.60
CA PRO A 25 -13.98 -20.02 -0.64
C PRO A 25 -15.31 -19.41 -1.12
N ASP A 26 -16.42 -20.12 -0.87
CA ASP A 26 -17.76 -19.58 -1.13
C ASP A 26 -18.07 -18.50 -0.08
N PHE A 27 -17.85 -17.24 -0.44
CA PHE A 27 -18.14 -16.11 0.44
C PHE A 27 -19.63 -15.79 0.44
N PRO A 28 -20.25 -15.66 1.61
CA PRO A 28 -21.64 -15.19 1.68
C PRO A 28 -21.79 -13.84 1.00
N LYS A 29 -22.76 -13.71 0.10
CA LYS A 29 -23.04 -12.47 -0.62
C LYS A 29 -23.16 -11.28 0.34
N GLY A 30 -22.43 -10.20 0.08
CA GLY A 30 -22.44 -8.96 0.86
C GLY A 30 -21.63 -9.00 2.17
N LYS A 31 -20.85 -10.05 2.43
CA LYS A 31 -19.97 -10.15 3.62
C LYS A 31 -18.47 -10.03 3.31
N VAL A 32 -18.11 -9.78 2.07
CA VAL A 32 -16.71 -9.49 1.70
C VAL A 32 -16.40 -8.04 2.07
N PRO A 33 -15.32 -7.76 2.84
CA PRO A 33 -14.87 -6.42 3.11
C PRO A 33 -14.63 -5.66 1.81
N ARG A 34 -15.12 -4.44 1.71
CA ARG A 34 -14.89 -3.60 0.52
C ARG A 34 -13.47 -3.09 0.45
N HIS A 35 -12.91 -2.71 1.61
CA HIS A 35 -11.55 -2.22 1.77
C HIS A 35 -10.81 -3.01 2.85
N VAL A 36 -9.68 -3.60 2.49
CA VAL A 36 -8.81 -4.34 3.41
C VAL A 36 -7.46 -3.64 3.52
N GLY A 37 -7.01 -3.39 4.74
CA GLY A 37 -5.66 -2.88 5.04
C GLY A 37 -4.77 -4.01 5.54
N VAL A 38 -3.55 -4.16 4.98
CA VAL A 38 -2.60 -5.18 5.41
C VAL A 38 -1.31 -4.56 5.92
N ILE A 39 -1.03 -4.76 7.19
CA ILE A 39 0.23 -4.36 7.84
C ILE A 39 1.18 -5.57 7.84
N MET A 40 2.16 -5.54 6.94
CA MET A 40 3.11 -6.62 6.72
C MET A 40 4.26 -6.55 7.74
N ASP A 41 4.04 -7.11 8.92
CA ASP A 41 5.03 -7.15 10.00
C ASP A 41 5.69 -8.53 10.12
N GLY A 42 6.87 -8.57 10.75
CA GLY A 42 7.57 -9.80 11.10
C GLY A 42 8.68 -10.24 10.16
N ASN A 43 8.84 -9.67 8.97
CA ASN A 43 9.83 -10.10 7.97
C ASN A 43 11.26 -10.17 8.53
N GLY A 44 11.66 -9.19 9.34
CA GLY A 44 12.98 -9.18 9.98
C GLY A 44 13.13 -10.23 11.09
N ARG A 45 12.06 -10.58 11.83
CA ARG A 45 12.04 -11.66 12.84
C ARG A 45 12.15 -13.02 12.15
N TRP A 46 11.33 -13.21 11.11
CA TRP A 46 11.35 -14.42 10.29
C TRP A 46 12.75 -14.73 9.73
N ALA A 47 13.46 -13.73 9.21
CA ALA A 47 14.83 -13.88 8.72
C ALA A 47 15.80 -14.24 9.87
N LYS A 48 15.71 -13.54 11.00
CA LYS A 48 16.57 -13.78 12.16
C LYS A 48 16.42 -15.21 12.71
N GLU A 49 15.20 -15.71 12.80
CA GLU A 49 14.93 -17.10 13.26
C GLU A 49 15.55 -18.16 12.35
N ARG A 50 15.87 -17.80 11.10
CA ARG A 50 16.54 -18.65 10.10
C ARG A 50 18.02 -18.37 9.93
N GLY A 51 18.62 -17.57 10.83
CA GLY A 51 20.02 -17.17 10.74
C GLY A 51 20.36 -16.24 9.57
N MET A 52 19.32 -15.62 8.95
CA MET A 52 19.48 -14.72 7.80
C MET A 52 19.48 -13.24 8.23
N ILE A 53 20.05 -12.39 7.39
CA ILE A 53 19.97 -10.94 7.58
C ILE A 53 18.55 -10.43 7.29
N ARG A 54 18.16 -9.33 7.93
CA ARG A 54 16.80 -8.77 7.85
C ARG A 54 16.30 -8.52 6.41
N THR A 55 17.20 -8.15 5.52
CA THR A 55 16.87 -7.87 4.11
C THR A 55 16.39 -9.11 3.35
N GLU A 56 16.85 -10.31 3.70
CA GLU A 56 16.37 -11.55 3.10
C GLU A 56 14.91 -11.82 3.46
N GLY A 57 14.47 -11.44 4.66
CA GLY A 57 13.05 -11.50 5.03
C GLY A 57 12.17 -10.59 4.17
N HIS A 58 12.67 -9.42 3.78
CA HIS A 58 11.93 -8.53 2.86
C HIS A 58 11.86 -9.12 1.44
N LYS A 59 12.94 -9.74 0.95
CA LYS A 59 12.93 -10.44 -0.34
C LYS A 59 11.95 -11.62 -0.35
N ALA A 60 11.94 -12.42 0.71
CA ALA A 60 11.02 -13.55 0.84
C ALA A 60 9.54 -13.11 0.91
N ALA A 61 9.26 -11.89 1.35
CA ALA A 61 7.91 -11.36 1.40
C ALA A 61 7.39 -10.89 0.03
N GLU A 62 8.24 -10.65 -0.97
CA GLU A 62 7.78 -10.16 -2.28
C GLU A 62 6.73 -11.07 -2.92
N PRO A 63 6.93 -12.38 -3.14
CA PRO A 63 5.91 -13.25 -3.72
C PRO A 63 4.63 -13.25 -2.88
N VAL A 64 4.74 -13.27 -1.56
CA VAL A 64 3.58 -13.29 -0.65
C VAL A 64 2.71 -12.04 -0.81
N VAL A 65 3.31 -10.87 -1.10
CA VAL A 65 2.53 -9.65 -1.39
C VAL A 65 1.66 -9.83 -2.62
N PHE A 66 2.16 -10.49 -3.66
CA PHE A 66 1.41 -10.74 -4.88
C PHE A 66 0.36 -11.83 -4.70
N ASP A 67 0.63 -12.85 -3.87
CA ASP A 67 -0.38 -13.83 -3.45
C ASP A 67 -1.54 -13.16 -2.68
N VAL A 68 -1.22 -12.18 -1.83
CA VAL A 68 -2.25 -11.38 -1.11
C VAL A 68 -3.08 -10.54 -2.08
N ILE A 69 -2.46 -9.91 -3.09
CA ILE A 69 -3.18 -9.16 -4.12
C ILE A 69 -4.09 -10.10 -4.90
N ALA A 70 -3.57 -11.26 -5.31
CA ALA A 70 -4.33 -12.28 -6.02
C ALA A 70 -5.54 -12.77 -5.21
N GLY A 71 -5.32 -13.17 -3.95
CA GLY A 71 -6.38 -13.61 -3.06
C GLY A 71 -7.43 -12.51 -2.78
N ALA A 72 -7.02 -11.24 -2.70
CA ALA A 72 -7.96 -10.13 -2.56
C ALA A 72 -8.84 -9.97 -3.81
N ILE A 73 -8.28 -10.16 -5.02
CA ILE A 73 -9.04 -10.16 -6.27
C ILE A 73 -10.03 -11.31 -6.29
N GLU A 74 -9.58 -12.53 -5.97
CA GLU A 74 -10.42 -13.75 -5.91
C GLU A 74 -11.56 -13.61 -4.91
N ALA A 75 -11.28 -13.03 -3.74
CA ALA A 75 -12.29 -12.75 -2.72
C ALA A 75 -13.28 -11.64 -3.12
N GLY A 76 -13.01 -10.87 -4.16
CA GLY A 76 -13.87 -9.76 -4.59
C GLY A 76 -13.67 -8.47 -3.78
N VAL A 77 -12.52 -8.32 -3.10
CA VAL A 77 -12.12 -7.08 -2.42
C VAL A 77 -11.92 -5.98 -3.45
N ARG A 78 -12.44 -4.78 -3.18
CA ARG A 78 -12.38 -3.67 -4.14
C ARG A 78 -11.18 -2.74 -3.91
N TYR A 79 -10.75 -2.59 -2.66
CA TYR A 79 -9.63 -1.75 -2.25
C TYR A 79 -8.70 -2.52 -1.31
N LEU A 80 -7.40 -2.50 -1.59
CA LEU A 80 -6.39 -3.16 -0.78
C LEU A 80 -5.27 -2.17 -0.45
N SER A 81 -5.13 -1.80 0.81
CA SER A 81 -4.03 -0.95 1.28
C SER A 81 -2.89 -1.79 1.86
N LEU A 82 -1.70 -1.67 1.28
CA LEU A 82 -0.51 -2.41 1.66
C LEU A 82 0.51 -1.49 2.34
N TYR A 83 0.76 -1.69 3.64
CA TYR A 83 1.71 -0.89 4.42
C TYR A 83 3.14 -1.40 4.22
N THR A 84 3.86 -0.80 3.30
CA THR A 84 5.19 -1.26 2.87
C THR A 84 6.33 -0.50 3.54
N PHE A 85 6.21 0.83 3.68
CA PHE A 85 7.25 1.66 4.32
C PHE A 85 6.63 2.84 5.06
N SER A 86 6.70 2.81 6.39
CA SER A 86 6.17 3.89 7.24
C SER A 86 7.16 5.03 7.44
N THR A 87 6.64 6.20 7.85
CA THR A 87 7.48 7.36 8.23
C THR A 87 8.44 7.03 9.38
N GLU A 88 8.11 6.09 10.26
CA GLU A 88 8.96 5.62 11.35
C GLU A 88 10.14 4.80 10.88
N ASN A 89 10.05 4.17 9.70
CA ASN A 89 11.12 3.32 9.16
C ASN A 89 12.38 4.11 8.77
N TRP A 90 12.29 5.43 8.64
CA TRP A 90 13.47 6.28 8.47
C TRP A 90 14.44 6.26 9.66
N LYS A 91 14.01 5.75 10.82
CA LYS A 91 14.87 5.56 12.01
C LYS A 91 15.69 4.28 11.96
N ARG A 92 15.48 3.42 10.98
CA ARG A 92 16.26 2.20 10.76
C ARG A 92 17.70 2.53 10.31
N SER A 93 18.57 1.53 10.30
CA SER A 93 19.94 1.74 9.83
C SER A 93 19.97 2.28 8.39
N PRO A 94 20.95 3.15 8.05
CA PRO A 94 21.05 3.69 6.68
C PRO A 94 21.18 2.62 5.60
N GLN A 95 21.77 1.46 5.93
CA GLN A 95 21.89 0.33 5.02
C GLN A 95 20.53 -0.30 4.74
N GLU A 96 19.72 -0.54 5.79
CA GLU A 96 18.37 -1.09 5.65
C GLU A 96 17.46 -0.14 4.86
N VAL A 97 17.51 1.17 5.14
CA VAL A 97 16.75 2.18 4.41
C VAL A 97 17.13 2.21 2.92
N ARG A 98 18.43 2.21 2.60
CA ARG A 98 18.89 2.17 1.21
C ARG A 98 18.40 0.91 0.49
N PHE A 99 18.48 -0.23 1.16
CA PHE A 99 17.98 -1.49 0.61
C PHE A 99 16.47 -1.38 0.33
N LEU A 100 15.66 -0.95 1.31
CA LEU A 100 14.20 -0.87 1.16
C LEU A 100 13.78 0.09 0.05
N MET A 101 14.46 1.23 -0.12
CA MET A 101 14.17 2.18 -1.20
C MET A 101 14.47 1.57 -2.57
N GLY A 102 15.65 0.96 -2.74
CA GLY A 102 16.01 0.29 -3.99
C GLY A 102 15.07 -0.88 -4.29
N PHE A 103 14.80 -1.72 -3.29
CA PHE A 103 13.92 -2.87 -3.41
C PHE A 103 12.48 -2.49 -3.78
N SER A 104 11.91 -1.46 -3.14
CA SER A 104 10.58 -0.96 -3.49
C SER A 104 10.51 -0.47 -4.94
N ARG A 105 11.51 0.32 -5.38
CA ARG A 105 11.62 0.76 -6.77
C ARG A 105 11.64 -0.43 -7.73
N ASP A 106 12.51 -1.40 -7.46
CA ASP A 106 12.72 -2.54 -8.35
C ASP A 106 11.50 -3.47 -8.42
N ILE A 107 10.78 -3.67 -7.30
CA ILE A 107 9.53 -4.44 -7.29
C ILE A 107 8.47 -3.74 -8.15
N ILE A 108 8.22 -2.44 -7.93
CA ILE A 108 7.22 -1.70 -8.69
C ILE A 108 7.53 -1.79 -10.17
N HIS A 109 8.79 -1.55 -10.55
CA HIS A 109 9.24 -1.63 -11.93
C HIS A 109 8.99 -3.01 -12.57
N ARG A 110 9.38 -4.10 -11.88
CA ARG A 110 9.25 -5.47 -12.41
C ARG A 110 7.79 -5.96 -12.48
N ARG A 111 6.95 -5.52 -11.56
CA ARG A 111 5.62 -6.09 -11.35
C ARG A 111 4.47 -5.27 -11.92
N VAL A 112 4.75 -4.07 -12.43
CA VAL A 112 3.69 -3.21 -12.98
C VAL A 112 2.96 -3.86 -14.16
N ALA A 113 3.65 -4.59 -15.03
CA ALA A 113 3.03 -5.29 -16.15
C ALA A 113 2.06 -6.37 -15.67
N GLN A 114 2.48 -7.20 -14.70
CA GLN A 114 1.63 -8.22 -14.08
C GLN A 114 0.40 -7.60 -13.40
N MET A 115 0.60 -6.55 -12.62
CA MET A 115 -0.52 -5.83 -11.99
C MET A 115 -1.50 -5.28 -13.04
N ASN A 116 -0.97 -4.77 -14.15
CA ASN A 116 -1.81 -4.27 -15.24
C ASN A 116 -2.62 -5.39 -15.92
N GLU A 117 -2.01 -6.57 -16.16
CA GLU A 117 -2.70 -7.75 -16.70
C GLU A 117 -3.82 -8.24 -15.77
N TRP A 118 -3.62 -8.16 -14.45
CA TRP A 118 -4.65 -8.52 -13.46
C TRP A 118 -5.75 -7.46 -13.31
N GLY A 119 -5.66 -6.35 -14.03
CA GLY A 119 -6.61 -5.24 -13.93
C GLY A 119 -6.49 -4.47 -12.62
N VAL A 120 -5.33 -4.54 -11.95
CA VAL A 120 -5.03 -3.78 -10.73
C VAL A 120 -4.81 -2.31 -11.09
N ARG A 121 -5.50 -1.42 -10.40
CA ARG A 121 -5.21 0.02 -10.42
C ARG A 121 -4.25 0.34 -9.28
N VAL A 122 -3.01 0.66 -9.63
CA VAL A 122 -1.99 1.04 -8.64
C VAL A 122 -2.26 2.45 -8.12
N ARG A 123 -2.23 2.61 -6.80
CA ARG A 123 -2.34 3.88 -6.09
C ARG A 123 -1.16 4.02 -5.13
N TRP A 124 -0.83 5.24 -4.79
CA TRP A 124 0.18 5.53 -3.78
C TRP A 124 -0.40 6.45 -2.70
N ALA A 125 -0.15 6.09 -1.43
CA ALA A 125 -0.37 6.93 -0.26
C ALA A 125 0.97 7.19 0.44
N GLY A 126 1.32 8.45 0.65
CA GLY A 126 2.54 8.83 1.36
C GLY A 126 3.14 10.16 0.93
N ARG A 127 4.18 10.55 1.67
CA ARG A 127 4.85 11.84 1.50
C ARG A 127 5.99 11.77 0.49
N ARG A 128 6.14 12.83 -0.34
CA ARG A 128 7.30 13.01 -1.23
C ARG A 128 8.62 13.32 -0.51
N PRO A 129 8.65 14.19 0.53
CA PRO A 129 9.90 14.54 1.20
C PRO A 129 10.63 13.30 1.75
N ARG A 130 11.96 13.24 1.53
CA ARG A 130 12.89 12.15 1.86
C ARG A 130 12.74 10.89 0.99
N LEU A 131 11.61 10.67 0.32
CA LEU A 131 11.48 9.54 -0.61
C LEU A 131 12.38 9.78 -1.82
N TRP A 132 13.06 8.73 -2.27
CA TRP A 132 13.94 8.86 -3.43
C TRP A 132 13.14 9.18 -4.69
N LYS A 133 13.65 10.11 -5.48
CA LYS A 133 13.01 10.49 -6.75
C LYS A 133 12.74 9.28 -7.64
N SER A 134 13.68 8.35 -7.73
CA SER A 134 13.52 7.13 -8.54
C SER A 134 12.37 6.22 -8.06
N VAL A 135 12.03 6.20 -6.76
CA VAL A 135 10.86 5.49 -6.24
C VAL A 135 9.58 6.22 -6.63
N ILE A 136 9.58 7.56 -6.51
CA ILE A 136 8.44 8.40 -6.90
C ILE A 136 8.15 8.22 -8.38
N ASP A 137 9.17 8.29 -9.24
CA ASP A 137 9.03 8.16 -10.69
C ASP A 137 8.41 6.80 -11.08
N GLU A 138 8.83 5.68 -10.44
CA GLU A 138 8.24 4.36 -10.70
C GLU A 138 6.78 4.26 -10.18
N LEU A 139 6.47 4.86 -9.03
CA LEU A 139 5.10 4.91 -8.52
C LEU A 139 4.19 5.69 -9.47
N GLU A 140 4.60 6.87 -9.90
CA GLU A 140 3.84 7.70 -10.84
C GLU A 140 3.64 7.01 -12.18
N LYS A 141 4.68 6.35 -12.70
CA LYS A 141 4.60 5.54 -13.91
C LYS A 141 3.62 4.37 -13.76
N ALA A 142 3.69 3.65 -12.64
CA ALA A 142 2.77 2.55 -12.37
C ALA A 142 1.32 3.02 -12.27
N GLN A 143 1.08 4.15 -11.60
CA GLN A 143 -0.25 4.77 -11.54
C GLN A 143 -0.76 5.14 -12.94
N GLU A 144 0.08 5.74 -13.79
CA GLU A 144 -0.31 6.13 -15.15
C GLU A 144 -0.63 4.92 -16.03
N ILE A 145 0.19 3.88 -15.99
CA ILE A 145 -0.02 2.64 -16.78
C ILE A 145 -1.35 1.98 -16.39
N THR A 146 -1.67 1.97 -15.10
CA THR A 146 -2.80 1.19 -14.55
C THR A 146 -4.06 2.02 -14.28
N LYS A 147 -4.07 3.31 -14.60
CA LYS A 147 -5.13 4.28 -14.22
C LYS A 147 -6.54 3.90 -14.66
N ASN A 148 -6.66 3.15 -15.75
CA ASN A 148 -7.96 2.76 -16.33
C ASN A 148 -8.44 1.39 -15.83
N ASN A 149 -7.65 0.68 -15.04
CA ASN A 149 -7.99 -0.63 -14.50
C ASN A 149 -9.10 -0.53 -13.45
N LYS A 150 -9.91 -1.60 -13.32
CA LYS A 150 -11.14 -1.58 -12.52
C LYS A 150 -11.35 -2.83 -11.69
N THR A 151 -10.43 -3.80 -11.70
CA THR A 151 -10.57 -5.04 -10.93
C THR A 151 -10.44 -4.75 -9.43
N ILE A 152 -9.33 -4.14 -9.02
CA ILE A 152 -9.04 -3.76 -7.63
C ILE A 152 -8.15 -2.51 -7.62
N ASP A 153 -8.36 -1.63 -6.67
CA ASP A 153 -7.41 -0.55 -6.37
C ASP A 153 -6.43 -1.04 -5.29
N VAL A 154 -5.14 -1.11 -5.62
CA VAL A 154 -4.08 -1.46 -4.67
C VAL A 154 -3.30 -0.20 -4.29
N VAL A 155 -3.38 0.17 -3.01
CA VAL A 155 -2.72 1.35 -2.44
C VAL A 155 -1.42 0.93 -1.79
N PHE A 156 -0.29 1.27 -2.40
CA PHE A 156 1.01 1.12 -1.76
C PHE A 156 1.26 2.28 -0.81
N CYS A 157 1.26 2.01 0.50
CA CYS A 157 1.56 2.99 1.53
C CYS A 157 3.08 3.07 1.73
N ILE A 158 3.74 4.03 1.02
CA ILE A 158 5.19 4.21 1.02
C ILE A 158 5.53 5.61 1.52
N ASN A 159 6.38 5.68 2.55
CA ASN A 159 6.63 6.90 3.31
C ASN A 159 5.33 7.46 3.92
N TYR A 160 4.52 6.54 4.42
CA TYR A 160 3.18 6.79 4.94
C TYR A 160 3.17 6.78 6.48
N GLY A 161 2.25 7.55 7.04
CA GLY A 161 1.86 7.52 8.45
C GLY A 161 0.58 8.32 8.63
N GLY A 162 -0.42 7.77 9.32
CA GLY A 162 -1.74 8.40 9.47
C GLY A 162 -1.68 9.78 10.12
N ARG A 163 -0.83 9.98 11.13
CA ARG A 163 -0.61 11.32 11.74
C ARG A 163 -0.02 12.30 10.73
N ALA A 164 0.86 11.82 9.85
CA ALA A 164 1.46 12.64 8.82
C ALA A 164 0.44 13.01 7.74
N GLU A 165 -0.40 12.08 7.33
CA GLU A 165 -1.49 12.29 6.39
C GLU A 165 -2.49 13.35 6.88
N ILE A 166 -2.95 13.21 8.14
CA ILE A 166 -3.84 14.20 8.77
C ILE A 166 -3.18 15.60 8.82
N ALA A 167 -1.90 15.66 9.20
CA ALA A 167 -1.17 16.93 9.25
C ALA A 167 -1.04 17.58 7.86
N ASP A 168 -0.83 16.78 6.80
CA ASP A 168 -0.75 17.27 5.42
C ASP A 168 -2.13 17.75 4.92
N ALA A 169 -3.20 17.02 5.26
CA ALA A 169 -4.57 17.44 4.95
C ALA A 169 -4.90 18.78 5.62
N CYS A 170 -4.58 18.93 6.91
CA CYS A 170 -4.76 20.20 7.63
C CYS A 170 -3.94 21.34 7.00
N ALA A 171 -2.71 21.10 6.61
CA ALA A 171 -1.87 22.10 5.96
C ALA A 171 -2.43 22.54 4.60
N GLN A 172 -2.97 21.59 3.83
CA GLN A 172 -3.63 21.90 2.55
C GLN A 172 -4.91 22.73 2.76
N ILE A 173 -5.77 22.33 3.70
CA ILE A 173 -6.98 23.09 4.08
C ILE A 173 -6.62 24.52 4.49
N ALA A 174 -5.62 24.70 5.36
CA ALA A 174 -5.16 26.02 5.80
C ALA A 174 -4.71 26.88 4.61
N LYS A 175 -3.99 26.31 3.65
CA LYS A 175 -3.57 27.01 2.43
C LYS A 175 -4.76 27.38 1.55
N GLU A 176 -5.77 26.55 1.45
CA GLU A 176 -6.97 26.82 0.66
C GLU A 176 -7.84 27.90 1.29
N ILE A 177 -7.90 27.95 2.63
CA ILE A 177 -8.53 29.03 3.39
C ILE A 177 -7.80 30.37 3.13
N GLN A 178 -6.47 30.38 3.24
CA GLN A 178 -5.66 31.57 2.95
C GLN A 178 -5.86 32.11 1.53
N ASN A 179 -6.07 31.20 0.57
CA ASN A 179 -6.31 31.55 -0.83
C ASN A 179 -7.79 31.88 -1.13
N GLY A 180 -8.66 31.89 -0.12
CA GLY A 180 -10.08 32.21 -0.27
C GLY A 180 -10.91 31.15 -1.00
N LYS A 181 -10.37 29.94 -1.18
CA LYS A 181 -11.08 28.80 -1.82
C LYS A 181 -12.09 28.16 -0.89
N ILE A 182 -11.80 28.15 0.41
CA ILE A 182 -12.64 27.59 1.46
C ILE A 182 -12.91 28.68 2.49
N LYS A 183 -14.16 28.77 2.98
CA LYS A 183 -14.51 29.64 4.12
C LYS A 183 -13.99 29.00 5.41
N GLY A 184 -13.16 29.72 6.16
CA GLY A 184 -12.34 29.20 7.26
C GLY A 184 -12.98 29.18 8.64
N ASP A 185 -14.31 29.20 8.76
CA ASP A 185 -14.99 29.23 10.06
C ASP A 185 -15.14 27.85 10.72
N ARG A 186 -15.08 26.77 9.95
CA ARG A 186 -15.15 25.38 10.44
C ARG A 186 -14.38 24.41 9.59
N VAL A 187 -13.51 23.59 10.20
CA VAL A 187 -12.96 22.39 9.61
C VAL A 187 -13.81 21.21 10.06
N SER A 188 -14.42 20.49 9.11
CA SER A 188 -15.23 19.29 9.39
C SER A 188 -14.44 18.02 9.10
N GLU A 189 -14.87 16.89 9.66
CA GLU A 189 -14.33 15.55 9.35
C GLU A 189 -14.38 15.27 7.85
N LYS A 190 -15.52 15.59 7.19
CA LYS A 190 -15.66 15.47 5.76
C LYS A 190 -14.58 16.26 5.00
N MET A 191 -14.30 17.48 5.43
CA MET A 191 -13.25 18.31 4.81
C MET A 191 -11.87 17.66 4.97
N ILE A 192 -11.57 17.08 6.13
CA ILE A 192 -10.32 16.33 6.32
C ILE A 192 -10.27 15.12 5.40
N ALA A 193 -11.36 14.32 5.34
CA ALA A 193 -11.43 13.14 4.47
C ALA A 193 -11.20 13.49 2.99
N GLU A 194 -11.76 14.59 2.50
CA GLU A 194 -11.59 15.08 1.14
C GLU A 194 -10.16 15.56 0.81
N HIS A 195 -9.30 15.73 1.83
CA HIS A 195 -7.90 16.16 1.69
C HIS A 195 -6.88 15.08 2.05
N LEU A 196 -7.32 13.86 2.32
CA LEU A 196 -6.43 12.71 2.47
C LEU A 196 -5.74 12.36 1.14
N TYR A 197 -4.71 11.52 1.18
CA TYR A 197 -3.94 11.18 -0.02
C TYR A 197 -4.76 10.48 -1.11
N ASN A 198 -5.78 9.70 -0.74
CA ASN A 198 -6.69 9.03 -1.66
C ASN A 198 -8.15 9.21 -1.20
N PRO A 199 -8.75 10.41 -1.36
CA PRO A 199 -10.04 10.75 -0.77
C PRO A 199 -11.24 10.00 -1.39
N ASP A 200 -11.04 9.37 -2.53
CA ASP A 200 -12.02 8.56 -3.24
C ASP A 200 -12.06 7.09 -2.77
N ILE A 201 -11.13 6.67 -1.92
CA ILE A 201 -11.11 5.34 -1.32
C ILE A 201 -11.91 5.37 -0.02
N PRO A 202 -12.86 4.43 0.18
CA PRO A 202 -13.65 4.38 1.41
C PRO A 202 -12.80 3.98 2.62
N ASP A 203 -13.36 4.16 3.81
CA ASP A 203 -12.77 3.70 5.05
C ASP A 203 -12.49 2.19 5.02
N CYS A 204 -11.53 1.75 5.82
CA CYS A 204 -11.07 0.38 5.86
C CYS A 204 -12.02 -0.48 6.71
N ASP A 205 -12.64 -1.50 6.11
CA ASP A 205 -13.56 -2.41 6.81
C ASP A 205 -12.83 -3.48 7.63
N LEU A 206 -11.61 -3.83 7.21
CA LEU A 206 -10.81 -4.89 7.86
C LEU A 206 -9.34 -4.55 7.83
N VAL A 207 -8.68 -4.59 8.98
CA VAL A 207 -7.22 -4.47 9.09
C VAL A 207 -6.62 -5.81 9.49
N ILE A 208 -5.70 -6.30 8.66
CA ILE A 208 -4.93 -7.53 8.92
C ILE A 208 -3.49 -7.14 9.26
N ARG A 209 -3.00 -7.61 10.39
CA ARG A 209 -1.59 -7.47 10.75
C ARG A 209 -0.95 -8.81 11.02
N THR A 210 0.16 -9.08 10.33
CA THR A 210 0.90 -10.32 10.52
C THR A 210 1.75 -10.30 11.79
N SER A 211 2.24 -11.49 12.20
CA SER A 211 3.21 -11.65 13.29
C SER A 211 2.67 -11.50 14.71
N GLY A 212 1.35 -11.71 14.92
CA GLY A 212 0.72 -11.69 16.25
C GLY A 212 0.68 -10.32 16.93
N GLU A 213 0.84 -9.25 16.17
CA GLU A 213 0.81 -7.88 16.68
C GLU A 213 -0.60 -7.27 16.51
N GLN A 214 -1.12 -6.62 17.57
CA GLN A 214 -2.51 -6.09 17.60
C GLN A 214 -2.59 -4.56 17.62
N ARG A 215 -1.51 -3.85 17.30
CA ARG A 215 -1.49 -2.39 17.27
C ARG A 215 -1.53 -1.84 15.84
N THR A 216 -2.19 -0.71 15.62
CA THR A 216 -2.30 -0.05 14.29
C THR A 216 -0.99 0.62 13.85
N SER A 217 -0.10 0.98 14.80
CA SER A 217 1.23 1.57 14.52
C SER A 217 1.20 2.77 13.57
N ASN A 218 0.30 3.73 13.78
CA ASN A 218 0.16 4.92 12.94
C ASN A 218 -0.30 4.61 11.49
N CYS A 219 -0.95 3.46 11.27
CA CYS A 219 -1.56 3.12 9.99
C CYS A 219 -3.05 3.50 10.02
N LEU A 220 -3.57 4.05 8.91
CA LEU A 220 -5.00 4.36 8.69
C LEU A 220 -5.73 4.98 9.90
N LEU A 221 -5.13 5.91 10.64
CA LEU A 221 -5.74 6.48 11.85
C LEU A 221 -7.06 7.21 11.59
N TYR A 222 -7.26 7.73 10.40
CA TYR A 222 -8.48 8.45 10.03
C TYR A 222 -9.52 7.55 9.39
N THR A 223 -9.10 6.52 8.68
CA THR A 223 -9.94 5.66 7.85
C THR A 223 -10.18 4.27 8.46
N SER A 224 -9.78 4.03 9.71
CA SER A 224 -10.08 2.80 10.44
C SER A 224 -10.92 3.13 11.66
N ASP A 225 -12.06 2.46 11.82
CA ASP A 225 -12.85 2.51 13.05
C ASP A 225 -12.19 1.64 14.13
N ALA A 226 -11.09 2.14 14.68
CA ALA A 226 -10.35 1.46 15.74
C ALA A 226 -11.02 1.59 17.11
N ALA A 227 -12.21 2.22 17.19
CA ALA A 227 -12.90 2.49 18.46
C ALA A 227 -13.70 1.29 18.98
N ASP A 228 -13.97 0.28 18.15
CA ASP A 228 -14.82 -0.86 18.51
C ASP A 228 -14.06 -2.13 18.91
N GLU A 229 -12.73 -2.11 19.01
CA GLU A 229 -11.98 -3.20 19.63
C GLU A 229 -12.00 -3.09 21.17
N ARG A 230 -13.08 -3.55 21.77
CA ARG A 230 -13.17 -3.87 23.21
C ARG A 230 -13.17 -5.38 23.43
#